data_1ff6a38dd8fef74503d63c45d8e1c861
#
_entry.id   1ff6a38dd8fef74503d63c45d8e1c861
#
_cell.length_a   1.000
_cell.length_b   1.000
_cell.length_c   1.000
_cell.angle_alpha   90.00
_cell.angle_beta   90.00
_cell.angle_gamma   90.00
#
_symmetry.space_group_name_H-M   'P 1'
#
loop_
_entity.id
_entity.type
_entity.pdbx_description
1 polymer ?
#
loop_
_entity_poly.entity_id
_entity_poly.type
_entity_poly.pdbx_seq_one_letter_code
_entity_poly.pdbx_strand_id
1 'polypeptide(L)'
;MLLPFCSARAAQKAEVVSEIVIDGILRIEPETVMTYLTINKGDAVTDDKLDAGLKSLFSTGLFADVNLTLDNGVLTVKVVENPIVGRIAFEGNKKIKSQQLKDEISLRPRSVFTRSKARRDTQRILELYKRMGRYSATVEPKIVERSQNRLDVVFEISEGKPAFIRKIDFIGNNAFDADTLEEEM
;
A
#
# COMPACT_ATOMS: atom_id res chain seq x y z
N MET A 1 26.80 24.39 42.28
CA MET A 1 25.44 24.05 42.75
C MET A 1 24.60 23.82 41.50
N LEU A 2 24.55 22.55 41.02
CA LEU A 2 23.77 22.16 39.83
C LEU A 2 22.39 21.75 40.27
N LEU A 3 21.37 22.49 39.78
CA LEU A 3 19.96 22.10 39.94
C LEU A 3 19.62 21.02 38.92
N PRO A 4 18.97 19.92 39.30
CA PRO A 4 18.50 18.94 38.35
C PRO A 4 17.30 19.49 37.59
N PHE A 5 17.41 19.54 36.24
CA PHE A 5 16.29 19.72 35.34
C PHE A 5 15.37 18.49 35.47
N CYS A 6 14.33 18.63 36.29
CA CYS A 6 13.24 17.68 36.35
C CYS A 6 12.35 17.96 35.15
N SER A 7 12.54 17.20 34.04
CA SER A 7 11.59 17.18 32.92
C SER A 7 10.26 16.65 33.45
N ALA A 8 9.34 17.53 33.75
CA ALA A 8 7.95 17.17 33.99
C ALA A 8 7.37 16.60 32.71
N ARG A 9 7.37 15.27 32.60
CA ARG A 9 6.57 14.55 31.62
C ARG A 9 5.11 14.89 31.94
N ALA A 10 4.48 15.71 31.09
CA ALA A 10 3.07 16.06 31.24
C ALA A 10 2.29 14.76 31.42
N ALA A 11 1.59 14.64 32.57
CA ALA A 11 0.75 13.49 32.83
C ALA A 11 -0.36 13.48 31.78
N GLN A 12 -0.28 12.51 30.86
CA GLN A 12 -1.33 12.27 29.86
C GLN A 12 -2.63 12.00 30.63
N LYS A 13 -3.61 12.87 30.45
CA LYS A 13 -4.92 12.75 31.10
C LYS A 13 -5.63 11.54 30.47
N ALA A 14 -5.68 10.44 31.21
CA ALA A 14 -6.46 9.28 30.80
C ALA A 14 -7.96 9.61 30.95
N GLU A 15 -8.73 9.41 29.93
CA GLU A 15 -10.18 9.58 29.95
C GLU A 15 -10.85 8.20 29.80
N VAL A 16 -11.94 7.96 30.56
CA VAL A 16 -12.65 6.69 30.57
C VAL A 16 -13.71 6.68 29.49
N VAL A 17 -13.69 5.66 28.62
CA VAL A 17 -14.67 5.48 27.59
C VAL A 17 -15.99 5.00 28.13
N SER A 18 -17.02 5.84 28.06
CA SER A 18 -18.41 5.51 28.46
C SER A 18 -19.21 4.95 27.28
N GLU A 19 -18.90 5.39 26.04
CA GLU A 19 -19.59 4.99 24.81
C GLU A 19 -18.63 4.98 23.63
N ILE A 20 -18.90 4.10 22.66
CA ILE A 20 -18.16 4.03 21.39
C ILE A 20 -19.16 4.20 20.24
N VAL A 21 -18.93 5.21 19.40
CA VAL A 21 -19.73 5.51 18.24
C VAL A 21 -18.89 5.27 16.98
N ILE A 22 -19.38 4.44 16.06
CA ILE A 22 -18.71 4.13 14.80
C ILE A 22 -19.50 4.76 13.66
N ASP A 23 -18.82 5.57 12.84
CA ASP A 23 -19.39 6.31 11.74
C ASP A 23 -18.61 6.04 10.43
N GLY A 24 -19.31 6.05 9.28
CA GLY A 24 -18.70 5.90 7.95
C GLY A 24 -18.56 4.45 7.46
N ILE A 25 -19.05 3.46 8.19
CA ILE A 25 -19.13 2.08 7.71
C ILE A 25 -20.26 1.92 6.69
N LEU A 26 -19.98 1.18 5.61
CA LEU A 26 -20.94 0.91 4.54
C LEU A 26 -21.20 -0.59 4.39
N ARG A 27 -20.19 -1.40 4.48
CA ARG A 27 -20.17 -2.84 4.21
C ARG A 27 -19.57 -3.64 5.36
N ILE A 28 -18.64 -3.02 6.07
CA ILE A 28 -17.95 -3.65 7.22
C ILE A 28 -18.88 -3.57 8.42
N GLU A 29 -19.01 -4.65 9.16
CA GLU A 29 -19.80 -4.70 10.37
C GLU A 29 -19.10 -3.97 11.54
N PRO A 30 -19.85 -3.26 12.42
CA PRO A 30 -19.27 -2.56 13.58
C PRO A 30 -18.39 -3.45 14.46
N GLU A 31 -18.75 -4.72 14.63
CA GLU A 31 -18.05 -5.71 15.40
C GLU A 31 -16.63 -5.96 14.85
N THR A 32 -16.45 -5.87 13.54
CA THR A 32 -15.14 -5.96 12.91
C THR A 32 -14.24 -4.79 13.32
N VAL A 33 -14.79 -3.57 13.33
CA VAL A 33 -14.06 -2.37 13.79
C VAL A 33 -13.66 -2.53 15.24
N MET A 34 -14.58 -2.97 16.10
CA MET A 34 -14.34 -3.18 17.53
C MET A 34 -13.24 -4.22 17.78
N THR A 35 -13.20 -5.29 17.00
CA THR A 35 -12.19 -6.35 17.12
C THR A 35 -10.77 -5.80 16.94
N TYR A 36 -10.59 -4.88 15.99
CA TYR A 36 -9.28 -4.29 15.68
C TYR A 36 -8.96 -3.03 16.48
N LEU A 37 -9.97 -2.35 17.03
CA LEU A 37 -9.79 -1.11 17.78
C LEU A 37 -8.99 -1.33 19.07
N THR A 38 -9.12 -2.50 19.72
CA THR A 38 -8.47 -2.86 21.00
C THR A 38 -8.82 -1.94 22.18
N ILE A 39 -9.86 -1.13 22.06
CA ILE A 39 -10.39 -0.24 23.10
C ILE A 39 -11.84 -0.62 23.36
N ASN A 40 -12.18 -0.81 24.65
CA ASN A 40 -13.51 -1.21 25.07
C ASN A 40 -14.16 -0.13 25.96
N LYS A 41 -15.46 -0.21 26.08
CA LYS A 41 -16.21 0.59 27.06
C LYS A 41 -15.71 0.30 28.50
N GLY A 42 -15.41 1.34 29.25
CA GLY A 42 -14.83 1.26 30.58
C GLY A 42 -13.32 1.37 30.63
N ASP A 43 -12.64 1.30 29.48
CA ASP A 43 -11.20 1.46 29.44
C ASP A 43 -10.78 2.91 29.72
N ALA A 44 -9.70 3.07 30.49
CA ALA A 44 -8.99 4.33 30.57
C ALA A 44 -8.07 4.47 29.34
N VAL A 45 -8.30 5.48 28.54
CA VAL A 45 -7.63 5.70 27.26
C VAL A 45 -6.72 6.91 27.33
N THR A 46 -5.49 6.72 26.87
CA THR A 46 -4.48 7.76 26.67
C THR A 46 -4.26 7.96 25.18
N ASP A 47 -3.58 9.04 24.79
CA ASP A 47 -3.23 9.30 23.38
C ASP A 47 -2.45 8.12 22.76
N ASP A 48 -1.57 7.48 23.54
CA ASP A 48 -0.82 6.29 23.08
C ASP A 48 -1.74 5.11 22.75
N LYS A 49 -2.81 4.90 23.51
CA LYS A 49 -3.83 3.87 23.22
C LYS A 49 -4.66 4.21 21.99
N LEU A 50 -5.03 5.49 21.80
CA LEU A 50 -5.70 5.95 20.59
C LEU A 50 -4.82 5.72 19.36
N ASP A 51 -3.55 6.09 19.42
CA ASP A 51 -2.56 5.87 18.37
C ASP A 51 -2.38 4.38 18.04
N ALA A 52 -2.34 3.52 19.06
CA ALA A 52 -2.25 2.08 18.88
C ALA A 52 -3.51 1.51 18.17
N GLY A 53 -4.69 1.93 18.60
CA GLY A 53 -5.97 1.56 17.98
C GLY A 53 -6.06 2.03 16.53
N LEU A 54 -5.65 3.27 16.27
CA LEU A 54 -5.59 3.85 14.93
C LEU A 54 -4.66 3.02 14.01
N LYS A 55 -3.44 2.72 14.46
CA LYS A 55 -2.47 1.89 13.72
C LYS A 55 -2.98 0.48 13.47
N SER A 56 -3.66 -0.10 14.46
CA SER A 56 -4.28 -1.42 14.33
C SER A 56 -5.33 -1.43 13.23
N LEU A 57 -6.26 -0.48 13.21
CA LEU A 57 -7.29 -0.34 12.18
C LEU A 57 -6.68 -0.12 10.79
N PHE A 58 -5.69 0.77 10.66
CA PHE A 58 -4.99 0.98 9.38
C PHE A 58 -4.26 -0.27 8.88
N SER A 59 -3.66 -1.04 9.78
CA SER A 59 -2.89 -2.25 9.42
C SER A 59 -3.73 -3.32 8.74
N THR A 60 -5.05 -3.34 8.99
CA THR A 60 -5.99 -4.27 8.34
C THR A 60 -6.09 -4.04 6.84
N GLY A 61 -5.80 -2.81 6.39
CA GLY A 61 -6.00 -2.40 5.00
C GLY A 61 -7.47 -2.31 4.57
N LEU A 62 -8.42 -2.41 5.50
CA LEU A 62 -9.85 -2.30 5.22
C LEU A 62 -10.29 -0.84 5.02
N PHE A 63 -9.57 0.09 5.64
CA PHE A 63 -9.94 1.50 5.68
C PHE A 63 -8.96 2.36 4.88
N ALA A 64 -9.49 3.32 4.15
CA ALA A 64 -8.74 4.37 3.43
C ALA A 64 -8.36 5.51 4.37
N ASP A 65 -9.24 5.78 5.33
CA ASP A 65 -9.03 6.77 6.38
C ASP A 65 -9.66 6.32 7.69
N VAL A 66 -9.04 6.68 8.82
CA VAL A 66 -9.51 6.41 10.18
C VAL A 66 -9.20 7.63 11.02
N ASN A 67 -10.20 8.12 11.72
CA ASN A 67 -10.05 9.19 12.71
C ASN A 67 -10.68 8.74 14.04
N LEU A 68 -9.91 8.85 15.12
CA LEU A 68 -10.35 8.54 16.47
C LEU A 68 -10.39 9.85 17.29
N THR A 69 -11.52 10.17 17.85
CA THR A 69 -11.69 11.32 18.76
C THR A 69 -12.37 10.87 20.03
N LEU A 70 -11.77 11.20 21.17
CA LEU A 70 -12.35 10.96 22.50
C LEU A 70 -12.74 12.31 23.09
N ASP A 71 -14.02 12.49 23.35
CA ASP A 71 -14.56 13.71 23.93
C ASP A 71 -15.66 13.39 24.96
N ASN A 72 -15.51 13.88 26.17
CA ASN A 72 -16.43 13.65 27.29
C ASN A 72 -16.81 12.18 27.53
N GLY A 73 -15.84 11.27 27.36
CA GLY A 73 -16.02 9.82 27.49
C GLY A 73 -16.66 9.13 26.26
N VAL A 74 -16.97 9.86 25.19
CA VAL A 74 -17.48 9.29 23.94
C VAL A 74 -16.32 9.12 22.95
N LEU A 75 -15.99 7.88 22.65
CA LEU A 75 -15.00 7.56 21.59
C LEU A 75 -15.71 7.49 20.26
N THR A 76 -15.48 8.49 19.41
CA THR A 76 -15.99 8.51 18.03
C THR A 76 -14.94 7.95 17.10
N VAL A 77 -15.30 6.88 16.39
CA VAL A 77 -14.47 6.18 15.39
C VAL A 77 -15.05 6.50 14.00
N LYS A 78 -14.45 7.47 13.32
CA LYS A 78 -14.83 7.78 11.92
C LYS A 78 -13.94 7.02 10.97
N VAL A 79 -14.53 6.25 10.06
CA VAL A 79 -13.80 5.45 9.08
C VAL A 79 -14.28 5.71 7.66
N VAL A 80 -13.37 5.56 6.72
CA VAL A 80 -13.69 5.51 5.29
C VAL A 80 -13.21 4.16 4.77
N GLU A 81 -14.14 3.35 4.29
CA GLU A 81 -13.80 2.02 3.79
C GLU A 81 -13.01 2.08 2.48
N ASN A 82 -11.97 1.25 2.37
CA ASN A 82 -11.31 1.02 1.09
C ASN A 82 -12.27 0.35 0.09
N PRO A 83 -12.29 0.81 -1.17
CA PRO A 83 -13.14 0.21 -2.20
C PRO A 83 -12.70 -1.20 -2.56
N ILE A 84 -13.63 -1.95 -3.16
CA ILE A 84 -13.38 -3.28 -3.70
C ILE A 84 -13.04 -3.19 -5.19
N VAL A 85 -12.04 -3.97 -5.60
CA VAL A 85 -11.69 -4.16 -7.01
C VAL A 85 -12.83 -4.90 -7.72
N GLY A 86 -13.47 -4.25 -8.68
CA GLY A 86 -14.46 -4.88 -9.57
C GLY A 86 -13.76 -5.67 -10.67
N ARG A 87 -12.99 -4.98 -11.49
CA ARG A 87 -12.27 -5.54 -12.64
C ARG A 87 -10.85 -5.01 -12.70
N ILE A 88 -9.95 -5.83 -13.26
CA ILE A 88 -8.59 -5.45 -13.59
C ILE A 88 -8.39 -5.64 -15.09
N ALA A 89 -7.90 -4.61 -15.77
CA ALA A 89 -7.58 -4.61 -17.18
C ALA A 89 -6.15 -4.12 -17.41
N PHE A 90 -5.58 -4.51 -18.54
CA PHE A 90 -4.26 -4.07 -19.01
C PHE A 90 -4.43 -3.54 -20.42
N GLU A 91 -3.83 -2.39 -20.70
CA GLU A 91 -3.88 -1.75 -21.98
C GLU A 91 -2.45 -1.43 -22.46
N GLY A 92 -2.18 -1.60 -23.74
CA GLY A 92 -0.86 -1.32 -24.33
C GLY A 92 0.16 -2.46 -24.22
N ASN A 93 -0.15 -3.56 -23.56
CA ASN A 93 0.70 -4.75 -23.40
C ASN A 93 0.69 -5.62 -24.67
N LYS A 94 1.56 -5.32 -25.63
CA LYS A 94 1.65 -6.05 -26.92
C LYS A 94 2.54 -7.29 -26.85
N LYS A 95 3.57 -7.28 -26.01
CA LYS A 95 4.58 -8.35 -25.89
C LYS A 95 4.28 -9.34 -24.79
N ILE A 96 3.70 -8.89 -23.70
CA ILE A 96 3.33 -9.73 -22.55
C ILE A 96 1.82 -9.94 -22.59
N LYS A 97 1.38 -11.19 -22.51
CA LYS A 97 -0.05 -11.51 -22.47
C LYS A 97 -0.66 -11.04 -21.13
N SER A 98 -1.89 -10.55 -21.20
CA SER A 98 -2.62 -10.09 -19.99
C SER A 98 -2.73 -11.16 -18.89
N GLN A 99 -2.70 -12.46 -19.25
CA GLN A 99 -2.69 -13.52 -18.26
C GLN A 99 -1.40 -13.53 -17.45
N GLN A 100 -0.24 -13.40 -18.10
CA GLN A 100 1.05 -13.33 -17.40
C GLN A 100 1.13 -12.11 -16.45
N LEU A 101 0.60 -10.96 -16.89
CA LEU A 101 0.50 -9.78 -16.06
C LEU A 101 -0.43 -9.99 -14.85
N LYS A 102 -1.56 -10.70 -15.04
CA LYS A 102 -2.45 -11.06 -13.93
C LYS A 102 -1.79 -11.96 -12.90
N ASP A 103 -0.92 -12.87 -13.33
CA ASP A 103 -0.23 -13.79 -12.43
C ASP A 103 0.84 -13.07 -11.59
N GLU A 104 1.45 -12.03 -12.14
CA GLU A 104 2.49 -11.23 -11.49
C GLU A 104 1.95 -10.27 -10.43
N ILE A 105 0.75 -9.73 -10.57
CA ILE A 105 0.17 -8.75 -9.65
C ILE A 105 -0.51 -9.41 -8.43
N SER A 106 -0.62 -8.65 -7.33
CA SER A 106 -1.31 -9.10 -6.11
C SER A 106 -2.80 -8.74 -6.08
N LEU A 107 -3.19 -7.68 -6.77
CA LEU A 107 -4.59 -7.29 -6.86
C LEU A 107 -5.41 -8.39 -7.55
N ARG A 108 -6.61 -8.63 -7.04
CA ARG A 108 -7.57 -9.60 -7.61
C ARG A 108 -8.97 -8.97 -7.63
N PRO A 109 -9.83 -9.34 -8.57
CA PRO A 109 -11.26 -9.01 -8.48
C PRO A 109 -11.84 -9.43 -7.13
N ARG A 110 -12.70 -8.62 -6.57
CA ARG A 110 -13.34 -8.77 -5.25
C ARG A 110 -12.39 -8.63 -4.05
N SER A 111 -11.13 -8.26 -4.25
CA SER A 111 -10.22 -7.91 -3.15
C SER A 111 -10.33 -6.43 -2.78
N VAL A 112 -9.93 -6.10 -1.55
CA VAL A 112 -9.85 -4.72 -1.10
C VAL A 112 -8.71 -4.01 -1.83
N PHE A 113 -9.04 -2.87 -2.46
CA PHE A 113 -8.07 -2.01 -3.11
C PHE A 113 -7.34 -1.16 -2.08
N THR A 114 -6.04 -1.03 -2.22
CA THR A 114 -5.24 0.01 -1.58
C THR A 114 -4.26 0.61 -2.57
N ARG A 115 -3.97 1.91 -2.43
CA ARG A 115 -2.97 2.59 -3.28
C ARG A 115 -1.59 1.93 -3.19
N SER A 116 -1.25 1.40 -2.01
CA SER A 116 0.01 0.68 -1.79
C SER A 116 0.09 -0.63 -2.57
N LYS A 117 -1.01 -1.39 -2.66
CA LYS A 117 -1.08 -2.60 -3.51
C LYS A 117 -0.91 -2.24 -4.98
N ALA A 118 -1.63 -1.22 -5.46
CA ALA A 118 -1.53 -0.78 -6.86
C ALA A 118 -0.10 -0.35 -7.21
N ARG A 119 0.59 0.43 -6.35
CA ARG A 119 1.99 0.82 -6.56
C ARG A 119 2.93 -0.38 -6.62
N ARG A 120 2.80 -1.34 -5.70
CA ARG A 120 3.62 -2.56 -5.72
C ARG A 120 3.39 -3.39 -6.97
N ASP A 121 2.16 -3.48 -7.43
CA ASP A 121 1.81 -4.22 -8.64
C ASP A 121 2.35 -3.51 -9.89
N THR A 122 2.27 -2.17 -9.95
CA THR A 122 2.93 -1.37 -10.99
C THR A 122 4.43 -1.69 -11.05
N GLN A 123 5.11 -1.73 -9.89
CA GLN A 123 6.53 -2.02 -9.82
C GLN A 123 6.86 -3.44 -10.31
N ARG A 124 6.05 -4.45 -9.94
CA ARG A 124 6.21 -5.83 -10.43
C ARG A 124 6.07 -5.94 -11.94
N ILE A 125 5.07 -5.25 -12.51
CA ILE A 125 4.90 -5.19 -13.97
C ILE A 125 6.13 -4.55 -14.63
N LEU A 126 6.64 -3.42 -14.10
CA LEU A 126 7.85 -2.77 -14.61
C LEU A 126 9.07 -3.69 -14.54
N GLU A 127 9.24 -4.43 -13.45
CA GLU A 127 10.34 -5.40 -13.29
C GLU A 127 10.24 -6.54 -14.31
N LEU A 128 9.02 -7.01 -14.60
CA LEU A 128 8.80 -8.00 -15.66
C LEU A 128 9.24 -7.47 -17.03
N TYR A 129 8.89 -6.24 -17.38
CA TYR A 129 9.34 -5.61 -18.64
C TYR A 129 10.85 -5.39 -18.66
N LYS A 130 11.47 -4.99 -17.55
CA LYS A 130 12.94 -4.85 -17.44
C LYS A 130 13.66 -6.17 -17.68
N ARG A 131 13.17 -7.29 -17.12
CA ARG A 131 13.70 -8.64 -17.38
C ARG A 131 13.66 -9.02 -18.85
N MET A 132 12.75 -8.43 -19.64
CA MET A 132 12.66 -8.61 -21.09
C MET A 132 13.45 -7.56 -21.88
N GLY A 133 14.37 -6.83 -21.25
CA GLY A 133 15.18 -5.80 -21.90
C GLY A 133 14.44 -4.51 -22.24
N ARG A 134 13.24 -4.28 -21.67
CA ARG A 134 12.44 -3.08 -21.94
C ARG A 134 12.55 -2.07 -20.79
N TYR A 135 13.71 -1.47 -20.65
CA TYR A 135 14.02 -0.55 -19.55
C TYR A 135 13.29 0.78 -19.65
N SER A 136 12.78 1.16 -20.84
CA SER A 136 11.98 2.38 -21.04
C SER A 136 10.47 2.15 -20.92
N ALA A 137 10.04 0.99 -20.43
CA ALA A 137 8.63 0.72 -20.20
C ALA A 137 8.10 1.62 -19.08
N THR A 138 6.86 2.10 -19.25
CA THR A 138 6.11 2.83 -18.23
C THR A 138 4.78 2.13 -17.97
N VAL A 139 4.32 2.19 -16.73
CA VAL A 139 3.06 1.58 -16.29
C VAL A 139 2.35 2.55 -15.36
N GLU A 140 1.13 2.92 -15.71
CA GLU A 140 0.29 3.82 -14.93
C GLU A 140 -1.03 3.14 -14.55
N PRO A 141 -1.35 3.02 -13.25
CA PRO A 141 -2.64 2.51 -12.82
C PRO A 141 -3.71 3.61 -12.93
N LYS A 142 -4.70 3.42 -13.78
CA LYS A 142 -5.91 4.23 -13.87
C LYS A 142 -7.01 3.61 -13.02
N ILE A 143 -7.64 4.41 -12.20
CA ILE A 143 -8.72 4.00 -11.31
C ILE A 143 -10.02 4.55 -11.85
N VAL A 144 -10.99 3.68 -12.10
CA VAL A 144 -12.33 4.04 -12.55
C VAL A 144 -13.31 3.70 -11.43
N GLU A 145 -13.82 4.71 -10.75
CA GLU A 145 -14.79 4.55 -9.68
C GLU A 145 -16.12 4.02 -10.20
N ARG A 146 -16.75 3.16 -9.41
CA ARG A 146 -18.05 2.53 -9.66
C ARG A 146 -18.98 2.74 -8.47
N SER A 147 -20.25 2.49 -8.68
CA SER A 147 -21.24 2.48 -7.58
C SER A 147 -20.89 1.43 -6.51
N GLN A 148 -21.45 1.60 -5.31
CA GLN A 148 -21.32 0.66 -4.18
C GLN A 148 -19.88 0.47 -3.66
N ASN A 149 -19.10 1.56 -3.57
CA ASN A 149 -17.72 1.56 -3.11
C ASN A 149 -16.85 0.50 -3.84
N ARG A 150 -17.00 0.42 -5.17
CA ARG A 150 -16.21 -0.42 -6.07
C ARG A 150 -15.38 0.43 -7.02
N LEU A 151 -14.32 -0.15 -7.55
CA LEU A 151 -13.53 0.47 -8.60
C LEU A 151 -12.97 -0.57 -9.57
N ASP A 152 -12.74 -0.16 -10.81
CA ASP A 152 -11.97 -0.92 -11.78
C ASP A 152 -10.56 -0.34 -11.85
N VAL A 153 -9.56 -1.21 -11.98
CA VAL A 153 -8.16 -0.82 -12.15
C VAL A 153 -7.72 -1.16 -13.57
N VAL A 154 -7.25 -0.16 -14.30
CA VAL A 154 -6.69 -0.33 -15.64
C VAL A 154 -5.21 0.04 -15.57
N PHE A 155 -4.32 -0.91 -15.86
CA PHE A 155 -2.89 -0.64 -16.00
C PHE A 155 -2.61 -0.23 -17.44
N GLU A 156 -2.38 1.07 -17.67
CA GLU A 156 -1.92 1.58 -18.96
C GLU A 156 -0.41 1.35 -19.08
N ILE A 157 -0.01 0.59 -20.11
CA ILE A 157 1.37 0.16 -20.32
C ILE A 157 1.89 0.75 -21.60
N SER A 158 3.01 1.44 -21.52
CA SER A 158 3.83 1.79 -22.69
C SER A 158 5.11 0.98 -22.63
N GLU A 159 5.25 0.01 -23.52
CA GLU A 159 6.36 -0.95 -23.48
C GLU A 159 7.72 -0.37 -23.85
N GLY A 160 7.75 0.81 -24.50
CA GLY A 160 8.97 1.44 -24.95
C GLY A 160 9.72 0.63 -26.02
N LYS A 161 10.93 1.07 -26.35
CA LYS A 161 11.83 0.37 -27.27
C LYS A 161 12.67 -0.66 -26.51
N PRO A 162 13.02 -1.79 -27.12
CA PRO A 162 13.96 -2.72 -26.51
C PRO A 162 15.34 -2.05 -26.39
N ALA A 163 16.05 -2.34 -25.32
CA ALA A 163 17.43 -1.96 -25.14
C ALA A 163 18.34 -3.06 -25.76
N PHE A 164 19.39 -2.63 -26.43
CA PHE A 164 20.40 -3.50 -26.98
C PHE A 164 21.77 -3.07 -26.45
N ILE A 165 22.62 -4.03 -26.12
CA ILE A 165 24.04 -3.77 -25.82
C ILE A 165 24.70 -3.38 -27.12
N ARG A 166 25.32 -2.21 -27.20
CA ARG A 166 26.03 -1.72 -28.37
C ARG A 166 27.53 -1.97 -28.29
N LYS A 167 28.07 -1.99 -27.08
CA LYS A 167 29.51 -2.15 -26.83
C LYS A 167 29.69 -2.68 -25.43
N ILE A 168 30.63 -3.58 -25.28
CA ILE A 168 31.13 -4.08 -24.01
C ILE A 168 32.62 -3.71 -23.94
N ASP A 169 33.04 -3.07 -22.86
CA ASP A 169 34.44 -2.75 -22.61
C ASP A 169 34.91 -3.51 -21.37
N PHE A 170 36.02 -4.23 -21.48
CA PHE A 170 36.64 -4.92 -20.36
C PHE A 170 37.75 -4.06 -19.76
N ILE A 171 37.80 -3.94 -18.43
CA ILE A 171 38.79 -3.16 -17.71
C ILE A 171 39.48 -4.07 -16.69
N GLY A 172 40.82 -4.11 -16.71
CA GLY A 172 41.61 -4.92 -15.78
C GLY A 172 41.79 -6.41 -16.18
N ASN A 173 41.45 -6.75 -17.38
CA ASN A 173 41.57 -8.11 -17.96
C ASN A 173 43.03 -8.42 -18.35
N ASN A 174 43.86 -8.85 -17.36
CA ASN A 174 45.26 -9.17 -17.59
C ASN A 174 45.52 -10.62 -18.03
N ALA A 175 44.58 -11.54 -17.77
CA ALA A 175 44.76 -12.97 -18.06
C ALA A 175 44.19 -13.39 -19.43
N PHE A 176 43.19 -12.71 -19.91
CA PHE A 176 42.56 -12.94 -21.21
C PHE A 176 42.38 -11.61 -21.93
N ASP A 177 42.54 -11.60 -23.25
CA ASP A 177 42.26 -10.39 -24.02
C ASP A 177 40.76 -10.14 -24.20
N ALA A 178 40.41 -8.94 -24.66
CA ALA A 178 39.00 -8.54 -24.77
C ALA A 178 38.23 -9.40 -25.77
N ASP A 179 38.87 -9.79 -26.86
CA ASP A 179 38.24 -10.59 -27.93
C ASP A 179 37.88 -11.99 -27.44
N THR A 180 38.77 -12.63 -26.63
CA THR A 180 38.48 -13.93 -26.01
C THR A 180 37.33 -13.86 -25.03
N LEU A 181 37.22 -12.76 -24.24
CA LEU A 181 36.11 -12.57 -23.30
C LEU A 181 34.79 -12.25 -24.03
N GLU A 182 34.85 -11.61 -25.16
CA GLU A 182 33.65 -11.30 -25.98
C GLU A 182 33.09 -12.57 -26.68
N GLU A 183 33.97 -13.52 -27.08
CA GLU A 183 33.54 -14.80 -27.66
C GLU A 183 32.83 -15.73 -26.66
N GLU A 184 33.09 -15.62 -25.37
CA GLU A 184 32.52 -16.46 -24.33
C GLU A 184 31.20 -15.91 -23.72
N MET A 185 30.69 -14.74 -24.20
CA MET A 185 29.48 -14.07 -23.71
C MET A 185 28.27 -14.28 -24.61
#